data_f7d2ca2002f6b5a066a064f7f9e04439
#
_entry.id   f7d2ca2002f6b5a066a064f7f9e04439
#
_cell.length_a   1.000
_cell.length_b   1.000
_cell.length_c   1.000
_cell.angle_alpha   90.00
_cell.angle_beta   90.00
_cell.angle_gamma   90.00
#
_symmetry.space_group_name_H-M   'P 1'
#
loop_
_entity.id
_entity.type
_entity.pdbx_description
1 polymer ?
#
loop_
_entity_poly.entity_id
_entity_poly.type
_entity_poly.pdbx_seq_one_letter_code
_entity_poly.pdbx_strand_id
1 'polypeptide(L)'
;MTGKAKLLPAAALALGAMLLLAGCNGDSTDGKPTAATSSAPKTTTAATTSVDPEAAVWDPCTIPDSALTALGLNTASKDNKVAGVDPTGWKVCSWESEPKAYNLGILSSEHTLEEARQRTDYADFTSTTVGTRPALQFREPGATHDLTCWLAVEVPHGMVEFDVANRYGSSGAKAGEPCAQARRLAEALATYLPVR
;
A
#
# COMPACT_ATOMS: atom_id res chain seq x y z
N MET A 1 -16.36 30.48 42.72
CA MET A 1 -15.35 31.42 42.17
C MET A 1 -15.34 31.27 40.69
N THR A 2 -16.05 32.02 40.10
CA THR A 2 -16.21 32.82 38.88
C THR A 2 -14.93 32.96 38.05
N GLY A 3 -14.97 32.53 36.77
CA GLY A 3 -13.87 32.74 35.82
C GLY A 3 -14.25 32.55 34.38
N LYS A 4 -14.99 33.50 33.82
CA LYS A 4 -14.90 34.21 32.55
C LYS A 4 -14.74 33.37 31.25
N ALA A 5 -15.85 33.30 30.55
CA ALA A 5 -15.93 33.08 29.10
C ALA A 5 -15.25 34.24 28.35
N LYS A 6 -14.41 33.93 27.35
CA LYS A 6 -13.97 34.87 26.31
C LYS A 6 -14.59 34.47 24.96
N LEU A 7 -15.50 35.35 24.53
CA LEU A 7 -16.06 35.38 23.18
C LEU A 7 -14.98 35.84 22.18
N LEU A 8 -14.88 35.16 21.04
CA LEU A 8 -14.12 35.61 19.88
C LEU A 8 -15.08 36.15 18.82
N PRO A 9 -14.71 37.23 18.13
CA PRO A 9 -15.53 37.81 17.09
C PRO A 9 -15.39 37.11 15.75
N ALA A 10 -16.50 37.00 15.05
CA ALA A 10 -16.61 36.65 13.66
C ALA A 10 -16.07 37.78 12.77
N ALA A 11 -15.30 37.44 11.75
CA ALA A 11 -15.01 38.31 10.62
C ALA A 11 -15.42 37.60 9.32
N ALA A 12 -16.45 38.13 8.70
CA ALA A 12 -16.89 37.83 7.35
C ALA A 12 -16.22 38.80 6.37
N LEU A 13 -16.22 38.44 5.07
CA LEU A 13 -16.00 39.26 3.84
C LEU A 13 -14.99 38.55 2.91
N ALA A 14 -15.10 38.50 1.60
CA ALA A 14 -16.11 38.90 0.63
C ALA A 14 -15.77 38.23 -0.72
N LEU A 15 -16.75 38.16 -1.57
CA LEU A 15 -16.83 37.85 -2.97
C LEU A 15 -15.65 38.25 -3.86
N GLY A 16 -15.39 37.42 -4.90
CA GLY A 16 -14.58 37.79 -6.06
C GLY A 16 -14.83 36.82 -7.20
N ALA A 17 -15.91 37.04 -7.95
CA ALA A 17 -16.17 36.37 -9.24
C ALA A 17 -15.42 37.07 -10.34
N MET A 18 -14.68 36.35 -11.22
CA MET A 18 -14.36 36.78 -12.57
C MET A 18 -14.39 35.61 -13.54
N LEU A 19 -15.40 35.64 -14.40
CA LEU A 19 -15.48 34.90 -15.66
C LEU A 19 -14.53 35.56 -16.68
N LEU A 20 -13.77 34.76 -17.39
CA LEU A 20 -13.26 35.10 -18.72
C LEU A 20 -13.43 33.91 -19.65
N LEU A 21 -14.44 33.99 -20.48
CA LEU A 21 -14.60 33.24 -21.70
C LEU A 21 -13.68 33.84 -22.77
N ALA A 22 -12.86 33.02 -23.40
CA ALA A 22 -12.27 33.34 -24.70
C ALA A 22 -12.43 32.13 -25.59
N GLY A 23 -13.35 32.25 -26.54
CA GLY A 23 -13.54 31.36 -27.65
C GLY A 23 -12.44 31.56 -28.71
N CYS A 24 -12.04 30.49 -29.37
CA CYS A 24 -11.39 30.53 -30.66
C CYS A 24 -12.20 29.76 -31.66
N ASN A 25 -12.75 30.51 -32.57
CA ASN A 25 -13.34 30.11 -33.82
C ASN A 25 -12.20 29.85 -34.82
N GLY A 26 -12.17 28.72 -35.50
CA GLY A 26 -11.16 28.40 -36.50
C GLY A 26 -11.81 27.80 -37.74
N ASP A 27 -11.68 28.55 -38.79
CA ASP A 27 -12.23 28.41 -40.12
C ASP A 27 -12.03 27.06 -40.82
N SER A 28 -13.06 26.67 -41.54
CA SER A 28 -13.07 25.61 -42.55
C SER A 28 -12.46 26.13 -43.85
N THR A 29 -11.49 25.41 -44.40
CA THR A 29 -11.09 25.55 -45.81
C THR A 29 -11.16 24.19 -46.50
N ASP A 30 -12.07 24.12 -47.47
CA ASP A 30 -12.20 23.04 -48.45
C ASP A 30 -10.91 22.88 -49.28
N GLY A 31 -10.38 21.67 -49.33
CA GLY A 31 -9.30 21.26 -50.22
C GLY A 31 -9.54 19.85 -50.75
N LYS A 32 -9.91 19.79 -52.03
CA LYS A 32 -10.20 18.61 -52.84
C LYS A 32 -8.97 17.67 -52.92
N PRO A 33 -9.13 16.35 -52.74
CA PRO A 33 -7.98 15.43 -52.75
C PRO A 33 -7.54 15.07 -54.17
N THR A 34 -6.24 15.25 -54.45
CA THR A 34 -5.56 14.63 -55.60
C THR A 34 -4.96 13.31 -55.14
N ALA A 35 -5.34 12.23 -55.82
CA ALA A 35 -4.84 10.91 -55.55
C ALA A 35 -3.36 10.79 -55.95
N ALA A 36 -2.50 10.49 -55.00
CA ALA A 36 -1.15 9.98 -55.19
C ALA A 36 -1.01 8.60 -54.59
N THR A 37 -0.92 7.60 -55.44
CA THR A 37 -0.63 6.21 -55.07
C THR A 37 0.82 6.15 -54.57
N SER A 38 0.98 5.96 -53.26
CA SER A 38 2.28 5.65 -52.68
C SER A 38 2.15 4.34 -51.92
N SER A 39 2.82 3.32 -52.43
CA SER A 39 2.95 2.02 -51.78
C SER A 39 3.80 2.16 -50.54
N ALA A 40 3.17 2.20 -49.35
CA ALA A 40 3.87 2.14 -48.07
C ALA A 40 4.26 0.70 -47.74
N PRO A 41 5.47 0.44 -47.23
CA PRO A 41 5.87 -0.86 -46.76
C PRO A 41 5.03 -1.20 -45.50
N LYS A 42 4.51 -2.41 -45.50
CA LYS A 42 3.72 -2.97 -44.38
C LYS A 42 4.67 -3.17 -43.20
N THR A 43 4.79 -2.18 -42.34
CA THR A 43 5.47 -2.31 -41.05
C THR A 43 4.63 -3.23 -40.20
N THR A 44 5.08 -4.46 -40.01
CA THR A 44 4.53 -5.37 -39.02
C THR A 44 4.84 -4.79 -37.64
N THR A 45 3.88 -4.08 -37.05
CA THR A 45 3.95 -3.69 -35.66
C THR A 45 3.90 -4.97 -34.85
N ALA A 46 5.06 -5.39 -34.32
CA ALA A 46 5.09 -6.42 -33.29
C ALA A 46 4.20 -5.91 -32.15
N ALA A 47 3.15 -6.66 -31.85
CA ALA A 47 2.34 -6.41 -30.65
C ALA A 47 3.27 -6.61 -29.46
N THR A 48 3.75 -5.52 -28.89
CA THR A 48 4.35 -5.53 -27.56
C THR A 48 3.21 -5.90 -26.62
N THR A 49 3.17 -7.15 -26.20
CA THR A 49 2.30 -7.57 -25.10
C THR A 49 2.78 -6.77 -23.91
N SER A 50 2.05 -5.71 -23.56
CA SER A 50 2.24 -5.03 -22.28
C SER A 50 1.88 -6.05 -21.22
N VAL A 51 2.89 -6.63 -20.57
CA VAL A 51 2.70 -7.42 -19.36
C VAL A 51 2.13 -6.45 -18.34
N ASP A 52 0.94 -6.75 -17.83
CA ASP A 52 0.35 -5.99 -16.73
C ASP A 52 1.32 -6.10 -15.54
N PRO A 53 1.94 -5.01 -15.09
CA PRO A 53 2.89 -5.08 -13.98
C PRO A 53 2.24 -5.62 -12.71
N GLU A 54 0.96 -5.34 -12.45
CA GLU A 54 0.23 -5.90 -11.31
C GLU A 54 0.06 -7.44 -11.38
N ALA A 55 0.15 -8.05 -12.57
CA ALA A 55 0.08 -9.50 -12.71
C ALA A 55 1.33 -10.21 -12.15
N ALA A 56 2.46 -9.50 -12.01
CA ALA A 56 3.69 -10.03 -11.43
C ALA A 56 3.74 -9.93 -9.90
N VAL A 57 2.87 -9.12 -9.29
CA VAL A 57 2.81 -8.93 -7.83
C VAL A 57 2.21 -10.17 -7.17
N TRP A 58 2.94 -10.74 -6.22
CA TRP A 58 2.49 -11.91 -5.47
C TRP A 58 1.26 -11.60 -4.61
N ASP A 59 0.28 -12.52 -4.60
CA ASP A 59 -0.94 -12.37 -3.81
C ASP A 59 -0.78 -13.04 -2.44
N PRO A 60 -0.72 -12.27 -1.31
CA PRO A 60 -0.61 -12.83 0.02
C PRO A 60 -1.84 -13.65 0.45
N CYS A 61 -2.99 -13.45 -0.19
CA CYS A 61 -4.19 -14.23 0.06
C CYS A 61 -4.07 -15.71 -0.38
N THR A 62 -2.98 -16.08 -1.07
CA THR A 62 -2.67 -17.46 -1.46
C THR A 62 -1.94 -18.25 -0.38
N ILE A 63 -1.56 -17.64 0.74
CA ILE A 63 -0.97 -18.35 1.88
C ILE A 63 -2.00 -19.38 2.40
N PRO A 64 -1.61 -20.66 2.57
CA PRO A 64 -2.53 -21.70 3.04
C PRO A 64 -3.10 -21.39 4.44
N ASP A 65 -4.40 -21.60 4.61
CA ASP A 65 -5.09 -21.39 5.90
C ASP A 65 -4.45 -22.20 7.04
N SER A 66 -3.93 -23.40 6.75
CA SER A 66 -3.24 -24.22 7.75
C SER A 66 -1.98 -23.55 8.30
N ALA A 67 -1.22 -22.83 7.46
CA ALA A 67 -0.05 -22.08 7.90
C ALA A 67 -0.43 -20.89 8.78
N LEU A 68 -1.49 -20.17 8.42
CA LEU A 68 -2.02 -19.03 9.16
C LEU A 68 -2.58 -19.48 10.53
N THR A 69 -3.37 -20.54 10.53
CA THR A 69 -3.93 -21.12 11.80
C THR A 69 -2.84 -21.60 12.74
N ALA A 70 -1.76 -22.22 12.20
CA ALA A 70 -0.62 -22.65 13.03
C ALA A 70 0.11 -21.46 13.71
N LEU A 71 -0.05 -20.26 13.19
CA LEU A 71 0.50 -19.01 13.74
C LEU A 71 -0.48 -18.28 14.67
N GLY A 72 -1.66 -18.84 14.89
CA GLY A 72 -2.71 -18.26 15.73
C GLY A 72 -3.47 -17.13 15.03
N LEU A 73 -3.63 -17.20 13.71
CA LEU A 73 -4.43 -16.26 12.94
C LEU A 73 -5.80 -16.87 12.62
N ASN A 74 -6.83 -16.05 12.71
CA ASN A 74 -8.20 -16.43 12.37
C ASN A 74 -8.43 -16.31 10.84
N THR A 75 -8.43 -17.42 10.14
CA THR A 75 -8.63 -17.43 8.68
C THR A 75 -10.02 -16.99 8.24
N ALA A 76 -11.03 -17.08 9.13
CA ALA A 76 -12.36 -16.57 8.86
C ALA A 76 -12.44 -15.03 8.87
N SER A 77 -11.43 -14.35 9.41
CA SER A 77 -11.32 -12.88 9.40
C SER A 77 -10.57 -12.32 8.18
N LYS A 78 -10.25 -13.17 7.21
CA LYS A 78 -9.52 -12.81 6.00
C LYS A 78 -10.18 -11.63 5.28
N ASP A 79 -9.41 -10.58 5.00
CA ASP A 79 -9.82 -9.42 4.21
C ASP A 79 -8.71 -9.06 3.22
N ASN A 80 -9.08 -8.79 1.97
CA ASN A 80 -8.17 -8.42 0.90
C ASN A 80 -8.23 -6.93 0.53
N LYS A 81 -8.78 -6.11 1.42
CA LYS A 81 -8.94 -4.66 1.22
C LYS A 81 -8.27 -3.87 2.33
N VAL A 82 -7.91 -2.63 2.02
CA VAL A 82 -7.50 -1.63 3.02
C VAL A 82 -8.67 -0.67 3.24
N ALA A 83 -9.25 -0.70 4.43
CA ALA A 83 -10.44 0.10 4.75
C ALA A 83 -11.58 -0.02 3.72
N GLY A 84 -11.77 -1.22 3.15
CA GLY A 84 -12.79 -1.50 2.15
C GLY A 84 -12.43 -1.09 0.71
N VAL A 85 -11.21 -0.62 0.46
CA VAL A 85 -10.72 -0.18 -0.86
C VAL A 85 -9.61 -1.10 -1.35
N ASP A 86 -9.59 -1.42 -2.65
CA ASP A 86 -8.48 -2.11 -3.29
C ASP A 86 -7.34 -1.09 -3.54
N PRO A 87 -6.17 -1.23 -2.90
CA PRO A 87 -5.08 -0.28 -3.08
C PRO A 87 -4.37 -0.52 -4.42
N THR A 88 -4.34 0.49 -5.28
CA THR A 88 -3.65 0.41 -6.58
C THR A 88 -2.16 0.12 -6.42
N GLY A 89 -1.64 -0.84 -7.18
CA GLY A 89 -0.23 -1.25 -7.15
C GLY A 89 0.13 -2.19 -6.00
N TRP A 90 -0.84 -2.63 -5.20
CA TRP A 90 -0.65 -3.54 -4.09
C TRP A 90 -1.58 -4.74 -4.14
N LYS A 91 -1.10 -5.89 -3.73
CA LYS A 91 -1.93 -7.04 -3.34
C LYS A 91 -1.90 -7.12 -1.82
N VAL A 92 -3.06 -7.18 -1.21
CA VAL A 92 -3.21 -7.12 0.25
C VAL A 92 -4.01 -8.31 0.77
N CYS A 93 -3.59 -8.84 1.89
CA CYS A 93 -4.42 -9.74 2.68
C CYS A 93 -4.17 -9.52 4.16
N SER A 94 -5.22 -9.53 4.97
CA SER A 94 -5.11 -9.32 6.41
C SER A 94 -5.93 -10.34 7.21
N TRP A 95 -5.52 -10.53 8.46
CA TRP A 95 -6.17 -11.44 9.40
C TRP A 95 -6.10 -10.89 10.82
N GLU A 96 -7.11 -11.21 11.62
CA GLU A 96 -7.07 -11.01 13.06
C GLU A 96 -6.32 -12.17 13.74
N SER A 97 -5.58 -11.88 14.80
CA SER A 97 -5.01 -12.94 15.65
C SER A 97 -6.08 -13.59 16.53
N GLU A 98 -5.80 -14.82 17.01
CA GLU A 98 -6.58 -15.46 18.06
C GLU A 98 -5.77 -15.56 19.38
N PRO A 99 -6.20 -14.97 20.52
CA PRO A 99 -7.35 -14.07 20.67
C PRO A 99 -7.10 -12.73 19.95
N LYS A 100 -8.12 -11.93 19.65
CA LYS A 100 -8.06 -10.67 18.89
C LYS A 100 -7.13 -9.62 19.52
N ALA A 101 -5.84 -9.95 19.65
CA ALA A 101 -4.81 -9.11 20.26
C ALA A 101 -4.15 -8.16 19.27
N TYR A 102 -3.99 -8.59 18.03
CA TYR A 102 -3.42 -7.79 16.95
C TYR A 102 -4.07 -8.16 15.60
N ASN A 103 -3.88 -7.30 14.61
CA ASN A 103 -4.12 -7.60 13.21
C ASN A 103 -2.77 -7.81 12.51
N LEU A 104 -2.72 -8.75 11.58
CA LEU A 104 -1.63 -8.89 10.62
C LEU A 104 -2.15 -8.48 9.25
N GLY A 105 -1.52 -7.47 8.64
CA GLY A 105 -1.59 -7.17 7.22
C GLY A 105 -0.36 -7.72 6.50
N ILE A 106 -0.53 -8.31 5.33
CA ILE A 106 0.56 -8.65 4.41
C ILE A 106 0.25 -7.95 3.09
N LEU A 107 1.17 -7.10 2.66
CA LEU A 107 1.04 -6.27 1.47
C LEU A 107 2.21 -6.55 0.54
N SER A 108 1.94 -6.81 -0.72
CA SER A 108 2.96 -7.06 -1.74
C SER A 108 2.86 -6.00 -2.83
N SER A 109 4.00 -5.51 -3.32
CA SER A 109 4.08 -4.54 -4.40
C SER A 109 5.40 -4.66 -5.18
N GLU A 110 5.50 -3.95 -6.30
CA GLU A 110 6.76 -3.80 -7.05
C GLU A 110 7.72 -2.78 -6.41
N HIS A 111 7.30 -2.06 -5.36
CA HIS A 111 8.17 -1.13 -4.66
C HIS A 111 9.37 -1.82 -4.03
N THR A 112 10.49 -1.11 -3.96
CA THR A 112 11.75 -1.59 -3.40
C THR A 112 11.93 -1.16 -1.95
N LEU A 113 12.84 -1.83 -1.22
CA LEU A 113 13.22 -1.39 0.13
C LEU A 113 13.86 0.00 0.14
N GLU A 114 14.50 0.41 -0.96
CA GLU A 114 15.08 1.75 -1.07
C GLU A 114 13.99 2.82 -1.21
N GLU A 115 12.95 2.57 -2.02
CA GLU A 115 11.79 3.46 -2.09
C GLU A 115 11.04 3.53 -0.75
N ALA A 116 10.86 2.39 -0.07
CA ALA A 116 10.27 2.36 1.26
C ALA A 116 11.07 3.23 2.25
N ARG A 117 12.41 3.21 2.19
CA ARG A 117 13.29 4.02 3.05
C ARG A 117 13.15 5.52 2.81
N GLN A 118 12.78 5.93 1.61
CA GLN A 118 12.61 7.35 1.23
C GLN A 118 11.24 7.92 1.61
N ARG A 119 10.33 7.10 2.11
CA ARG A 119 9.00 7.53 2.55
C ARG A 119 9.10 8.46 3.75
N THR A 120 8.39 9.59 3.69
CA THR A 120 8.36 10.61 4.74
C THR A 120 7.21 10.45 5.73
N ASP A 121 6.27 9.58 5.42
CA ASP A 121 5.14 9.18 6.26
C ASP A 121 5.49 8.04 7.24
N TYR A 122 6.75 7.58 7.24
CA TYR A 122 7.30 6.62 8.20
C TYR A 122 8.58 7.13 8.85
N ALA A 123 8.98 6.47 9.95
CA ALA A 123 10.15 6.79 10.76
C ALA A 123 10.80 5.52 11.32
N ASP A 124 11.89 5.69 12.07
CA ASP A 124 12.59 4.63 12.81
C ASP A 124 13.06 3.47 11.92
N PHE A 125 13.51 3.79 10.71
CA PHE A 125 13.97 2.81 9.74
C PHE A 125 15.22 2.06 10.24
N THR A 126 15.11 0.73 10.31
CA THR A 126 16.18 -0.17 10.74
C THR A 126 16.37 -1.29 9.73
N SER A 127 17.57 -1.39 9.14
CA SER A 127 17.92 -2.50 8.26
C SER A 127 18.05 -3.80 9.07
N THR A 128 17.51 -4.89 8.53
CA THR A 128 17.50 -6.21 9.15
C THR A 128 17.44 -7.30 8.08
N THR A 129 17.17 -8.54 8.47
CA THR A 129 16.95 -9.67 7.55
C THR A 129 15.79 -10.54 8.04
N VAL A 130 15.15 -11.24 7.09
CA VAL A 130 14.22 -12.35 7.34
C VAL A 130 14.80 -13.58 6.63
N GLY A 131 15.32 -14.53 7.41
CA GLY A 131 16.18 -15.56 6.86
C GLY A 131 17.42 -14.93 6.18
N THR A 132 17.58 -15.20 4.88
CA THR A 132 18.67 -14.63 4.06
C THR A 132 18.26 -13.40 3.25
N ARG A 133 17.02 -12.93 3.36
CA ARG A 133 16.48 -11.82 2.59
C ARG A 133 16.76 -10.50 3.28
N PRO A 134 17.23 -9.46 2.59
CA PRO A 134 17.24 -8.11 3.12
C PRO A 134 15.83 -7.69 3.56
N ALA A 135 15.77 -6.97 4.66
CA ALA A 135 14.51 -6.44 5.18
C ALA A 135 14.70 -5.07 5.82
N LEU A 136 13.61 -4.33 5.92
CA LEU A 136 13.55 -2.99 6.49
C LEU A 136 12.41 -2.93 7.50
N GLN A 137 12.71 -2.63 8.75
CA GLN A 137 11.72 -2.38 9.78
C GLN A 137 11.49 -0.89 9.91
N PHE A 138 10.24 -0.45 10.10
CA PHE A 138 9.89 0.96 10.28
C PHE A 138 8.56 1.12 11.03
N ARG A 139 8.23 2.35 11.40
CA ARG A 139 7.04 2.71 12.19
C ARG A 139 6.38 3.97 11.63
N GLU A 140 5.13 4.18 11.99
CA GLU A 140 4.45 5.46 11.77
C GLU A 140 5.03 6.54 12.68
N PRO A 141 5.25 7.77 12.20
CA PRO A 141 5.76 8.86 13.01
C PRO A 141 4.83 9.19 14.16
N GLY A 142 5.36 9.29 15.36
CA GLY A 142 4.59 9.64 16.55
C GLY A 142 3.65 8.53 17.07
N ALA A 143 3.60 7.37 16.42
CA ALA A 143 2.92 6.21 16.98
C ALA A 143 3.63 5.74 18.26
N THR A 144 2.84 5.30 19.23
CA THR A 144 3.44 4.65 20.40
C THR A 144 4.06 3.33 19.97
N HIS A 145 5.28 3.02 20.44
CA HIS A 145 6.05 1.84 20.01
C HIS A 145 5.38 0.49 20.26
N ASP A 146 4.30 0.46 21.03
CA ASP A 146 3.52 -0.73 21.32
C ASP A 146 2.26 -0.87 20.43
N LEU A 147 2.02 0.05 19.48
CA LEU A 147 0.85 0.03 18.61
C LEU A 147 1.11 -0.69 17.31
N THR A 148 2.05 -0.22 16.50
CA THR A 148 2.25 -0.71 15.12
C THR A 148 3.71 -0.97 14.82
N CYS A 149 3.97 -1.89 13.90
CA CYS A 149 5.26 -2.08 13.28
C CYS A 149 5.12 -2.65 11.88
N TRP A 150 5.91 -2.12 10.99
CA TRP A 150 6.07 -2.56 9.60
C TRP A 150 7.40 -3.26 9.41
N LEU A 151 7.40 -4.37 8.68
CA LEU A 151 8.60 -5.09 8.27
C LEU A 151 8.51 -5.44 6.78
N ALA A 152 9.20 -4.69 5.95
CA ALA A 152 9.30 -4.95 4.51
C ALA A 152 10.43 -5.96 4.25
N VAL A 153 10.16 -6.97 3.44
CA VAL A 153 11.10 -8.04 3.06
C VAL A 153 11.29 -8.01 1.55
N GLU A 154 12.55 -7.98 1.09
CA GLU A 154 12.87 -8.01 -0.33
C GLU A 154 12.44 -9.32 -0.98
N VAL A 155 11.79 -9.21 -2.14
CA VAL A 155 11.41 -10.34 -3.02
C VAL A 155 11.82 -10.04 -4.46
N PRO A 156 11.83 -11.02 -5.39
CA PRO A 156 12.37 -10.84 -6.76
C PRO A 156 11.81 -9.67 -7.56
N HIS A 157 10.55 -9.31 -7.34
CA HIS A 157 9.88 -8.24 -8.08
C HIS A 157 9.28 -7.20 -7.14
N GLY A 158 10.08 -6.77 -6.13
CA GLY A 158 9.66 -5.75 -5.22
C GLY A 158 9.82 -6.12 -3.75
N MET A 159 8.79 -5.86 -2.93
CA MET A 159 8.81 -6.18 -1.49
C MET A 159 7.47 -6.74 -1.02
N VAL A 160 7.53 -7.45 0.12
CA VAL A 160 6.37 -7.86 0.90
C VAL A 160 6.47 -7.23 2.28
N GLU A 161 5.47 -6.46 2.65
CA GLU A 161 5.37 -5.80 3.96
C GLU A 161 4.50 -6.63 4.90
N PHE A 162 4.94 -6.78 6.14
CA PHE A 162 4.18 -7.33 7.26
C PHE A 162 3.84 -6.18 8.20
N ASP A 163 2.57 -5.80 8.24
CA ASP A 163 2.03 -4.81 9.17
C ASP A 163 1.41 -5.52 10.37
N VAL A 164 1.94 -5.26 11.55
CA VAL A 164 1.33 -5.72 12.80
C VAL A 164 0.80 -4.53 13.57
N ALA A 165 -0.52 -4.51 13.74
CA ALA A 165 -1.23 -3.48 14.49
C ALA A 165 -1.86 -4.09 15.75
N ASN A 166 -1.34 -3.74 16.92
CA ASN A 166 -1.88 -4.16 18.21
C ASN A 166 -3.24 -3.52 18.47
N ARG A 167 -4.18 -4.31 18.97
CA ARG A 167 -5.52 -3.84 19.32
C ARG A 167 -5.59 -3.49 20.82
N TYR A 168 -5.89 -2.24 21.12
CA TYR A 168 -6.35 -1.84 22.45
C TYR A 168 -7.83 -2.19 22.57
N GLY A 169 -8.16 -3.24 23.23
CA GLY A 169 -9.55 -3.65 23.32
C GLY A 169 -9.89 -4.53 24.51
N SER A 170 -11.15 -4.86 24.58
CA SER A 170 -11.87 -5.52 25.66
C SER A 170 -11.30 -6.84 26.18
N SER A 171 -10.37 -7.46 25.49
CA SER A 171 -9.74 -8.69 25.93
C SER A 171 -8.50 -8.50 26.82
N GLY A 172 -7.97 -7.25 26.95
CA GLY A 172 -6.80 -6.96 27.79
C GLY A 172 -5.50 -7.69 27.41
N ALA A 173 -5.52 -8.51 26.37
CA ALA A 173 -4.36 -9.25 25.91
C ALA A 173 -3.47 -8.31 25.09
N LYS A 174 -2.37 -7.83 25.68
CA LYS A 174 -1.31 -7.21 24.90
C LYS A 174 -0.66 -8.28 24.03
N ALA A 175 -0.61 -8.05 22.72
CA ALA A 175 0.05 -8.96 21.78
C ALA A 175 1.58 -9.02 21.96
N GLY A 176 2.12 -8.17 22.81
CA GLY A 176 3.56 -7.95 22.95
C GLY A 176 4.06 -6.85 22.04
N GLU A 177 5.35 -6.77 21.85
CA GLU A 177 6.02 -5.77 21.01
C GLU A 177 5.75 -6.07 19.52
N PRO A 178 5.13 -5.13 18.75
CA PRO A 178 4.64 -5.43 17.40
C PRO A 178 5.75 -5.75 16.40
N CYS A 179 6.97 -5.17 16.52
CA CYS A 179 8.07 -5.53 15.63
C CYS A 179 8.60 -6.95 15.89
N ALA A 180 8.60 -7.41 17.14
CA ALA A 180 8.93 -8.80 17.45
C ALA A 180 7.90 -9.75 16.84
N GLN A 181 6.61 -9.39 16.87
CA GLN A 181 5.54 -10.15 16.22
C GLN A 181 5.68 -10.13 14.69
N ALA A 182 5.90 -8.98 14.09
CA ALA A 182 6.09 -8.86 12.64
C ALA A 182 7.25 -9.74 12.17
N ARG A 183 8.39 -9.70 12.88
CA ARG A 183 9.55 -10.54 12.58
C ARG A 183 9.22 -12.03 12.71
N ARG A 184 8.62 -12.46 13.82
CA ARG A 184 8.24 -13.85 14.04
C ARG A 184 7.32 -14.38 12.94
N LEU A 185 6.32 -13.58 12.55
CA LEU A 185 5.38 -13.94 11.50
C LEU A 185 6.04 -14.00 10.13
N ALA A 186 6.88 -13.01 9.80
CA ALA A 186 7.62 -12.98 8.54
C ALA A 186 8.59 -14.17 8.41
N GLU A 187 9.31 -14.52 9.48
CA GLU A 187 10.20 -15.69 9.51
C GLU A 187 9.43 -17.00 9.32
N ALA A 188 8.31 -17.17 10.00
CA ALA A 188 7.47 -18.36 9.89
C ALA A 188 6.81 -18.51 8.50
N LEU A 189 6.50 -17.38 7.84
CA LEU A 189 5.88 -17.34 6.51
C LEU A 189 6.90 -17.21 5.37
N ALA A 190 8.20 -17.14 5.67
CA ALA A 190 9.25 -16.90 4.67
C ALA A 190 9.26 -17.92 3.52
N THR A 191 8.82 -19.17 3.77
CA THR A 191 8.77 -20.23 2.76
C THR A 191 7.64 -20.04 1.75
N TYR A 192 6.65 -19.19 2.05
CA TYR A 192 5.54 -18.86 1.15
C TYR A 192 5.81 -17.60 0.32
N LEU A 193 6.84 -16.82 0.67
CA LEU A 193 7.23 -15.66 -0.10
C LEU A 193 7.80 -16.06 -1.47
N PRO A 194 7.66 -15.21 -2.52
CA PRO A 194 8.24 -15.45 -3.83
C PRO A 194 9.74 -15.84 -3.74
N VAL A 195 10.12 -16.90 -4.45
CA VAL A 195 11.52 -17.34 -4.56
C VAL A 195 12.14 -16.77 -5.82
N ARG A 196 13.48 -16.61 -5.79
CA ARG A 196 14.28 -16.20 -6.98
C ARG A 196 14.31 -17.28 -8.02
#